data_f2cca62901b65d7359e434f985117550
#
_entry.id   f2cca62901b65d7359e434f985117550
#
_cell.length_a   1.000
_cell.length_b   1.000
_cell.length_c   1.000
_cell.angle_alpha   90.00
_cell.angle_beta   90.00
_cell.angle_gamma   90.00
#
_symmetry.space_group_name_H-M   'P 1'
#
loop_
_entity.id
_entity.type
_entity.pdbx_description
1 polymer ?
#
loop_
_entity_poly.entity_id
_entity_poly.type
_entity_poly.pdbx_seq_one_letter_code
_entity_poly.pdbx_strand_id
1 'polypeptide(L)'
;XXRSTLPACLQLSFCXRCCPHPHRRRAECRRATAXRRSIPIPSRATRAASGCGRSKPHXRASMTKSMGWRRRTRTKSPPTLQAGKANGDKNSRLDVEIRHSKTGLTWMSFLVQARTTYHRDLIAQEFTSRTFDMTTGERILLTDIFPEGSEGWTMLREKLKAQINYYFPDETPDPDAVAQVLSDEGLRNLDFTLHGMSLVIHLSADAFYPEHHTLIETTLFYPDIRPYMTEKAQIETDNLSYYKTVALTFDDGPTRTNSTKVLNSLMEVGAPATFFMIGKNMKPYADLVQRAHDEGHAVASHNWTHGDARKISAATLRAMPGKVNNALISIIGIPTRYDRVPYGVYPAMIKAKVGWAYIQWSVDTYDWRGRSTSLIMSKTKKQFTDGDIVLMHDIKDNTPNTAKVMAEWLYEQGYILLTVDELFAKDGVTLEPDTVYFRCDDGVTTIKK
;
A
#
# COMPACT_ATOMS: atom_id res chain seq x y z
N UNK A 1 45.69 -14.32 -40.15
CA UNK A 1 45.59 -14.44 -39.40
C UNK A 1 45.61 -14.03 -38.25
N UNK A 2 45.55 -13.48 -37.69
CA UNK A 2 45.67 -13.12 -36.54
C UNK A 2 44.87 -13.73 -35.66
N ARG A 3 45.34 -14.29 -34.75
CA ARG A 3 44.76 -14.85 -33.52
C ARG A 3 44.78 -13.77 -32.44
N SER A 4 43.65 -13.26 -32.06
CA SER A 4 43.50 -12.48 -30.84
C SER A 4 42.97 -13.38 -29.72
N THR A 5 43.75 -13.54 -28.67
CA THR A 5 43.43 -14.27 -27.45
C THR A 5 42.56 -13.38 -26.55
N LEU A 6 41.35 -13.81 -26.26
CA LEU A 6 40.52 -13.27 -25.19
C LEU A 6 40.75 -14.06 -23.89
N PRO A 7 40.79 -13.41 -22.72
CA PRO A 7 41.03 -14.15 -21.48
C PRO A 7 39.73 -14.86 -21.00
N ALA A 8 39.92 -16.06 -20.51
CA ALA A 8 38.89 -16.91 -19.97
C ALA A 8 38.32 -16.31 -18.66
N CYS A 9 37.06 -16.03 -18.62
CA CYS A 9 36.36 -15.75 -17.36
C CYS A 9 35.01 -16.43 -17.35
N LEU A 10 34.90 -17.37 -16.45
CA LEU A 10 33.70 -17.97 -15.87
C LEU A 10 32.58 -18.44 -16.84
N GLN A 11 32.76 -19.67 -17.31
CA GLN A 11 31.63 -20.48 -17.72
C GLN A 11 31.01 -21.16 -16.49
N LEU A 12 29.91 -20.63 -15.99
CA LEU A 12 29.00 -21.38 -15.16
C LEU A 12 28.06 -22.15 -16.09
N SER A 13 28.43 -23.41 -16.35
CA SER A 13 27.57 -24.32 -17.12
C SER A 13 26.32 -24.66 -16.35
N PHE A 14 25.22 -24.14 -16.80
CA PHE A 14 23.92 -24.60 -16.37
C PHE A 14 23.63 -25.97 -16.96
N CYS A 15 23.58 -26.99 -16.12
CA CYS A 15 23.19 -28.34 -16.54
C CYS A 15 21.66 -28.43 -16.68
N UNK A 16 21.44 -28.33 -17.64
CA UNK A 16 20.12 -28.30 -17.92
C UNK A 16 19.53 -29.55 -18.33
N ARG A 17 19.95 -30.50 -18.03
CA ARG A 17 19.28 -31.76 -18.32
C ARG A 17 19.20 -32.60 -17.06
N CYS A 18 18.06 -32.66 -16.46
CA CYS A 18 17.51 -33.67 -15.57
C CYS A 18 16.66 -33.06 -14.45
N CYS A 19 15.43 -32.82 -14.72
CA CYS A 19 14.28 -32.96 -13.80
C CYS A 19 13.01 -32.31 -14.39
N PRO A 20 11.96 -33.09 -14.61
CA PRO A 20 10.72 -32.57 -15.21
C PRO A 20 9.70 -31.99 -14.22
N HIS A 21 10.05 -31.79 -12.93
CA HIS A 21 9.11 -31.22 -11.95
C HIS A 21 9.72 -30.09 -11.14
N PRO A 22 9.10 -28.89 -11.12
CA PRO A 22 9.67 -27.71 -10.45
C PRO A 22 9.76 -27.84 -8.93
N HIS A 23 8.94 -28.69 -8.29
CA HIS A 23 8.93 -28.84 -6.83
C HIS A 23 10.14 -29.58 -6.24
N ARG A 24 10.83 -30.42 -7.01
CA ARG A 24 12.02 -31.09 -6.51
C ARG A 24 13.29 -30.22 -6.50
N ARG A 25 13.34 -29.19 -7.34
CA ARG A 25 14.54 -28.33 -7.43
C ARG A 25 14.75 -27.45 -6.19
N ARG A 26 13.68 -27.03 -5.52
CA ARG A 26 13.80 -26.18 -4.32
C ARG A 26 14.32 -26.92 -3.09
N ALA A 27 13.98 -28.20 -2.94
CA ALA A 27 14.44 -29.00 -1.80
C ALA A 27 15.93 -29.32 -1.88
N GLU A 28 16.44 -29.54 -3.08
CA GLU A 28 17.88 -29.85 -3.30
C GLU A 28 18.75 -28.59 -3.18
N CYS A 29 18.26 -27.43 -3.60
CA CYS A 29 18.99 -26.18 -3.45
C CYS A 29 19.11 -25.75 -1.98
N ARG A 30 18.07 -26.02 -1.16
CA ARG A 30 18.10 -25.75 0.30
C ARG A 30 19.10 -26.66 1.03
N ARG A 31 19.33 -27.89 0.54
CA ARG A 31 20.32 -28.80 1.14
C ARG A 31 21.77 -28.45 0.80
N ALA A 32 22.00 -27.82 -0.35
CA ALA A 32 23.34 -27.40 -0.76
C ALA A 32 23.82 -26.16 0.00
N THR A 33 22.91 -25.31 0.48
CA THR A 33 23.26 -24.13 1.28
C THR A 33 23.51 -24.43 2.75
N ALA A 34 23.04 -25.54 3.24
CA ALA A 34 23.28 -25.96 4.63
C ALA A 34 24.70 -26.52 4.91
N UNK A 35 25.33 -26.56 4.09
CA UNK A 35 26.55 -27.10 4.21
C UNK A 35 27.71 -26.17 4.19
N ARG A 36 27.41 -25.14 4.37
CA ARG A 36 28.57 -24.27 4.48
C ARG A 36 28.94 -24.07 5.95
N ARG A 37 30.15 -24.42 6.22
CA ARG A 37 30.83 -24.36 7.53
C ARG A 37 30.71 -22.95 8.15
N SER A 38 30.37 -22.93 9.42
CA SER A 38 30.43 -21.77 10.30
C SER A 38 31.86 -21.21 10.37
N ILE A 39 32.00 -19.95 10.03
CA ILE A 39 33.22 -19.17 10.30
C ILE A 39 33.07 -18.62 11.73
N PRO A 40 34.04 -18.85 12.62
CA PRO A 40 33.92 -18.31 13.99
C PRO A 40 34.08 -16.80 14.04
N ILE A 41 33.19 -16.15 14.74
CA ILE A 41 33.29 -14.72 15.07
C ILE A 41 34.26 -14.59 16.26
N PRO A 42 35.32 -13.81 16.21
CA PRO A 42 36.18 -13.59 17.36
C PRO A 42 35.48 -12.80 18.45
N SER A 43 35.55 -13.29 19.68
CA SER A 43 35.03 -12.64 20.86
C SER A 43 36.02 -11.64 21.44
N ARG A 44 35.49 -10.51 21.85
CA ARG A 44 36.03 -9.54 22.83
C ARG A 44 37.29 -8.75 22.49
N ALA A 45 37.11 -7.45 22.41
CA ALA A 45 38.10 -6.51 22.90
C ALA A 45 37.37 -5.47 23.74
N THR A 46 37.94 -5.23 24.90
CA THR A 46 37.47 -4.40 25.99
C THR A 46 37.68 -2.90 25.77
N ARG A 47 36.76 -2.12 26.30
CA ARG A 47 36.75 -0.73 26.73
C ARG A 47 37.88 0.21 26.30
N ALA A 48 37.52 1.32 25.71
CA ALA A 48 38.04 2.63 26.09
C ALA A 48 36.95 3.67 25.85
N ALA A 49 36.58 4.35 26.92
CA ALA A 49 35.68 5.48 26.87
C ALA A 49 36.44 6.74 26.46
N SER A 50 35.96 7.46 25.48
CA SER A 50 36.24 8.88 25.36
C SER A 50 35.34 9.55 24.32
N GLY A 51 34.70 10.63 24.73
CA GLY A 51 34.29 11.72 23.85
C GLY A 51 33.03 11.54 23.06
N CYS A 52 31.89 11.80 23.68
CA CYS A 52 30.63 12.02 22.98
C CYS A 52 30.69 13.35 22.21
N GLY A 53 31.20 13.33 21.01
CA GLY A 53 31.03 14.42 20.06
C GLY A 53 29.68 14.28 19.38
N ARG A 54 28.77 15.20 19.64
CA ARG A 54 27.49 15.29 18.93
C ARG A 54 27.77 15.61 17.47
N SER A 55 27.85 14.59 16.63
CA SER A 55 27.81 14.80 15.18
C SER A 55 26.36 15.11 14.78
N LYS A 56 26.15 16.32 14.32
CA LYS A 56 24.87 16.73 13.73
C LYS A 56 24.61 15.88 12.47
N PRO A 57 23.39 15.41 12.28
CA PRO A 57 23.11 14.59 11.11
C PRO A 57 23.14 15.44 9.85
N HIS A 58 24.19 15.25 9.06
CA HIS A 58 24.34 15.85 7.75
C HIS A 58 23.24 15.47 6.71
N UNK A 59 22.67 14.71 6.99
CA UNK A 59 21.64 14.27 6.18
C UNK A 59 20.48 15.23 6.07
N ARG A 60 20.20 15.78 7.01
CA ARG A 60 19.12 16.76 6.94
C ARG A 60 19.42 17.90 5.95
N ALA A 61 20.66 18.31 5.87
CA ALA A 61 21.04 19.40 4.96
C ALA A 61 21.13 18.93 3.48
N SER A 62 21.50 17.69 3.26
CA SER A 62 21.58 17.08 1.94
C SER A 62 20.18 16.82 1.35
N MET A 63 19.26 16.30 2.17
CA MET A 63 17.87 16.06 1.73
C MET A 63 17.17 17.35 1.31
N THR A 64 17.38 18.44 2.06
CA THR A 64 16.75 19.72 1.72
C THR A 64 17.30 20.36 0.45
N LYS A 65 18.57 20.03 0.07
CA LYS A 65 19.15 20.53 -1.19
C LYS A 65 18.69 19.72 -2.41
N SER A 66 18.61 18.40 -2.29
CA SER A 66 18.23 17.53 -3.40
C SER A 66 16.73 17.57 -3.72
N MET A 67 15.89 17.87 -2.74
CA MET A 67 14.44 17.97 -2.94
C MET A 67 13.99 19.21 -3.71
N GLY A 68 14.91 20.15 -4.02
CA GLY A 68 14.52 21.42 -4.60
C GLY A 68 13.57 22.19 -3.68
N TRP A 69 13.46 21.69 -2.42
CA TRP A 69 12.76 22.41 -1.37
C TRP A 69 13.55 23.65 -1.00
N ARG A 70 13.56 24.59 -1.89
CA ARG A 70 13.65 25.95 -1.39
C ARG A 70 12.50 26.03 -0.38
N ARG A 71 12.82 26.31 0.88
CA ARG A 71 11.87 26.95 1.76
C ARG A 71 11.18 28.01 0.89
N ARG A 72 10.16 27.67 0.18
CA ARG A 72 9.16 28.64 -0.18
C ARG A 72 8.57 29.02 1.14
N THR A 73 9.33 29.85 1.78
CA THR A 73 8.92 30.62 2.91
C THR A 73 7.46 30.95 2.74
N ARG A 74 6.66 30.48 3.66
CA ARG A 74 5.28 30.93 3.81
C ARG A 74 4.67 31.26 2.46
N THR A 75 4.54 30.25 1.62
CA THR A 75 3.72 30.42 0.43
C THR A 75 2.39 30.96 0.92
N LYS A 76 1.96 31.99 0.26
CA LYS A 76 0.63 32.55 0.42
C LYS A 76 -0.34 31.38 0.57
N SER A 77 -1.13 31.40 1.63
CA SER A 77 -2.23 30.47 1.80
C SER A 77 -3.03 30.39 0.50
N PRO A 78 -3.59 29.24 0.16
CA PRO A 78 -4.48 29.17 -1.00
C PRO A 78 -5.46 30.33 -1.00
N PRO A 79 -5.88 30.83 -2.14
CA PRO A 79 -6.75 32.00 -2.20
C PRO A 79 -7.98 31.90 -1.31
N THR A 80 -8.57 30.71 -1.20
CA THR A 80 -9.74 30.47 -0.35
C THR A 80 -9.40 30.62 1.14
N LEU A 81 -8.26 30.11 1.58
CA LEU A 81 -7.83 30.24 2.98
C LEU A 81 -7.46 31.70 3.30
N GLN A 82 -6.83 32.41 2.34
CA GLN A 82 -6.53 33.81 2.49
C GLN A 82 -7.81 34.65 2.59
N ALA A 83 -8.81 34.35 1.75
CA ALA A 83 -10.10 35.03 1.78
C ALA A 83 -10.79 34.80 3.12
N GLY A 84 -10.81 33.57 3.62
CA GLY A 84 -11.39 33.25 4.92
C GLY A 84 -10.70 34.01 6.06
N LYS A 85 -9.37 34.06 6.05
CA LYS A 85 -8.61 34.82 7.06
C LYS A 85 -8.87 36.32 6.97
N ALA A 86 -8.94 36.86 5.75
CA ALA A 86 -9.23 38.27 5.54
C ALA A 86 -10.62 38.65 6.08
N ASN A 87 -11.57 37.72 6.04
CA ASN A 87 -12.95 37.92 6.52
C ASN A 87 -13.13 37.50 8.00
N GLY A 88 -12.06 37.10 8.69
CA GLY A 88 -12.13 36.67 10.08
C GLY A 88 -12.79 35.30 10.26
N ASP A 89 -12.88 34.52 9.20
CA ASP A 89 -13.53 33.20 9.25
C ASP A 89 -12.65 32.18 9.97
N LYS A 90 -13.21 31.58 11.02
CA LYS A 90 -12.55 30.56 11.85
C LYS A 90 -12.84 29.14 11.40
N ASN A 91 -13.64 28.94 10.36
CA ASN A 91 -14.09 27.64 9.89
C ASN A 91 -13.17 27.02 8.80
N SER A 92 -12.19 27.80 8.35
CA SER A 92 -11.18 27.33 7.38
C SER A 92 -10.04 26.64 8.10
N ARG A 93 -9.65 25.47 7.62
CA ARG A 93 -8.53 24.67 8.15
C ARG A 93 -7.63 24.22 7.01
N LEU A 94 -6.32 24.32 7.23
CA LEU A 94 -5.30 23.77 6.35
C LEU A 94 -4.58 22.63 7.09
N ASP A 95 -4.68 21.44 6.53
CA ASP A 95 -3.97 20.26 7.01
C ASP A 95 -2.86 19.94 6.01
N VAL A 96 -1.63 19.79 6.52
CA VAL A 96 -0.49 19.36 5.70
C VAL A 96 0.05 18.05 6.26
N GLU A 97 0.11 17.06 5.40
CA GLU A 97 0.56 15.72 5.74
C GLU A 97 1.76 15.33 4.88
N ILE A 98 2.71 14.64 5.47
CA ILE A 98 3.85 14.05 4.76
C ILE A 98 3.81 12.55 5.01
N ARG A 99 3.69 11.81 3.93
CA ARG A 99 3.72 10.34 3.95
C ARG A 99 4.98 9.84 3.26
N HIS A 100 5.44 8.67 3.64
CA HIS A 100 6.56 8.02 2.97
C HIS A 100 6.28 6.55 2.81
N SER A 101 6.85 5.98 1.75
CA SER A 101 6.76 4.55 1.47
C SER A 101 8.10 4.07 0.90
N LYS A 102 8.41 2.82 1.15
CA LYS A 102 9.65 2.20 0.71
C LYS A 102 9.35 1.09 -0.29
N THR A 103 10.15 1.03 -1.35
CA THR A 103 10.16 -0.13 -2.23
C THR A 103 11.59 -0.60 -2.41
N GLY A 104 11.76 -1.89 -2.52
CA GLY A 104 13.08 -2.48 -2.69
C GLY A 104 14.03 -2.20 -1.53
N LEU A 105 15.32 -2.25 -1.84
CA LEU A 105 16.37 -2.05 -0.85
C LEU A 105 16.69 -0.57 -0.64
N THR A 106 16.66 0.22 -1.70
CA THR A 106 17.22 1.58 -1.68
C THR A 106 16.22 2.70 -2.00
N TRP A 107 15.09 2.42 -2.63
CA TRP A 107 14.17 3.47 -3.08
C TRP A 107 13.13 3.83 -2.02
N MET A 108 12.92 5.13 -1.83
CA MET A 108 11.92 5.66 -0.90
C MET A 108 11.15 6.81 -1.54
N SER A 109 9.84 6.75 -1.45
CA SER A 109 8.94 7.78 -1.95
C SER A 109 8.41 8.63 -0.80
N PHE A 110 8.18 9.90 -1.08
CA PHE A 110 7.57 10.87 -0.18
C PHE A 110 6.40 11.52 -0.92
N LEU A 111 5.27 11.61 -0.25
CA LEU A 111 4.10 12.35 -0.73
C LEU A 111 3.78 13.43 0.29
N VAL A 112 3.73 14.66 -0.16
CA VAL A 112 3.29 15.81 0.65
C VAL A 112 1.94 16.23 0.13
N GLN A 113 0.96 16.31 1.00
CA GLN A 113 -0.42 16.66 0.67
C GLN A 113 -0.89 17.78 1.57
N ALA A 114 -1.50 18.79 0.98
CA ALA A 114 -2.10 19.91 1.69
C ALA A 114 -3.59 19.98 1.34
N ARG A 115 -4.44 19.92 2.35
CA ARG A 115 -5.90 19.97 2.18
C ARG A 115 -6.44 21.20 2.88
N THR A 116 -7.25 21.97 2.17
CA THR A 116 -7.98 23.11 2.74
C THR A 116 -9.45 22.72 2.85
N THR A 117 -10.00 22.81 4.05
CA THR A 117 -11.42 22.56 4.29
C THR A 117 -12.09 23.83 4.79
N TYR A 118 -13.37 23.96 4.49
CA TYR A 118 -14.25 25.03 4.97
C TYR A 118 -15.54 24.37 5.47
N HIS A 119 -15.88 24.60 6.74
CA HIS A 119 -17.00 23.90 7.40
C HIS A 119 -16.98 22.38 7.22
N ARG A 120 -15.78 21.76 7.13
CA ARG A 120 -15.51 20.34 6.90
C ARG A 120 -15.59 19.90 5.43
N ASP A 121 -16.03 20.76 4.53
CA ASP A 121 -16.02 20.44 3.09
C ASP A 121 -14.62 20.68 2.54
N LEU A 122 -14.11 19.76 1.76
CA LEU A 122 -12.83 19.90 1.07
C LEU A 122 -13.02 20.91 -0.06
N ILE A 123 -12.28 22.02 -0.02
CA ILE A 123 -12.38 23.11 -1.00
C ILE A 123 -11.12 23.28 -1.84
N ALA A 124 -10.01 22.69 -1.44
CA ALA A 124 -8.78 22.66 -2.24
C ALA A 124 -7.86 21.56 -1.72
N GLN A 125 -7.17 20.92 -2.65
CA GLN A 125 -6.15 19.92 -2.33
C GLN A 125 -4.96 20.11 -3.25
N GLU A 126 -3.77 20.17 -2.68
CA GLU A 126 -2.51 20.24 -3.40
C GLU A 126 -1.61 19.11 -2.95
N PHE A 127 -0.80 18.57 -3.84
CA PHE A 127 0.15 17.52 -3.48
C PHE A 127 1.40 17.61 -4.34
N THR A 128 2.45 16.96 -3.87
CA THR A 128 3.65 16.68 -4.65
C THR A 128 4.31 15.42 -4.11
N SER A 129 4.85 14.62 -4.99
CA SER A 129 5.59 13.42 -4.60
C SER A 129 7.02 13.46 -5.14
N ARG A 130 7.92 12.76 -4.44
CA ARG A 130 9.32 12.58 -4.89
C ARG A 130 9.81 11.22 -4.41
N THR A 131 10.45 10.52 -5.32
CA THR A 131 11.09 9.24 -5.04
C THR A 131 12.61 9.42 -5.14
N PHE A 132 13.34 8.84 -4.20
CA PHE A 132 14.81 8.94 -4.13
C PHE A 132 15.43 7.57 -3.93
N ASP A 133 16.59 7.37 -4.54
CA ASP A 133 17.52 6.33 -4.16
C ASP A 133 18.22 6.80 -2.87
N MET A 134 17.99 6.13 -1.77
CA MET A 134 18.48 6.55 -0.45
C MET A 134 19.98 6.33 -0.26
N THR A 135 20.62 5.57 -1.17
CA THR A 135 22.08 5.38 -1.12
C THR A 135 22.84 6.48 -1.86
N THR A 136 22.27 6.98 -2.95
CA THR A 136 22.90 8.05 -3.75
C THR A 136 22.32 9.43 -3.48
N GLY A 137 21.08 9.48 -3.00
CA GLY A 137 20.32 10.74 -2.86
C GLY A 137 19.76 11.25 -4.18
N GLU A 138 19.88 10.48 -5.24
CA GLU A 138 19.37 10.86 -6.56
C GLU A 138 17.86 10.69 -6.63
N ARG A 139 17.20 11.61 -7.32
CA ARG A 139 15.76 11.52 -7.59
C ARG A 139 15.52 10.46 -8.64
N ILE A 140 14.56 9.59 -8.39
CA ILE A 140 14.05 8.60 -9.36
C ILE A 140 12.90 9.25 -10.12
N LEU A 141 12.98 9.21 -11.43
CA LEU A 141 11.97 9.73 -12.35
C LEU A 141 11.18 8.58 -12.96
N LEU A 142 10.02 8.87 -13.51
CA LEU A 142 9.22 7.83 -14.19
C LEU A 142 9.96 7.24 -15.39
N THR A 143 10.85 8.01 -16.01
CA THR A 143 11.75 7.53 -17.08
C THR A 143 12.80 6.53 -16.59
N ASP A 144 13.13 6.54 -15.30
CA ASP A 144 14.01 5.52 -14.71
C ASP A 144 13.28 4.19 -14.52
N ILE A 145 11.95 4.22 -14.52
CA ILE A 145 11.10 3.05 -14.35
C ILE A 145 10.65 2.51 -15.72
N PHE A 146 10.14 3.38 -16.58
CA PHE A 146 9.68 3.01 -17.94
C PHE A 146 10.46 3.82 -18.96
N PRO A 147 11.18 3.18 -19.91
CA PRO A 147 11.86 3.93 -20.94
C PRO A 147 10.88 4.77 -21.75
N GLU A 148 11.24 6.03 -21.99
CA GLU A 148 10.41 6.94 -22.77
C GLU A 148 10.17 6.39 -24.17
N GLY A 149 8.93 6.51 -24.67
CA GLY A 149 8.53 6.03 -25.98
C GLY A 149 8.33 4.51 -26.10
N SER A 150 8.52 3.77 -25.01
CA SER A 150 8.36 2.31 -24.97
C SER A 150 6.89 1.88 -24.92
N GLU A 151 6.68 0.57 -24.99
CA GLU A 151 5.35 -0.03 -24.77
C GLU A 151 4.83 0.31 -23.36
N GLY A 152 5.72 0.44 -22.36
CA GLY A 152 5.37 0.88 -21.02
C GLY A 152 4.79 2.28 -21.01
N TRP A 153 5.34 3.17 -21.81
CA TRP A 153 4.83 4.54 -22.00
C TRP A 153 3.42 4.54 -22.59
N THR A 154 3.18 3.66 -23.56
CA THR A 154 1.86 3.47 -24.17
C THR A 154 0.86 2.90 -23.16
N MET A 155 1.28 1.87 -22.42
CA MET A 155 0.47 1.27 -21.34
C MET A 155 0.07 2.32 -20.29
N LEU A 156 1.01 3.18 -19.89
CA LEU A 156 0.74 4.27 -18.93
C LEU A 156 -0.37 5.20 -19.44
N ARG A 157 -0.29 5.63 -20.71
CA ARG A 157 -1.32 6.49 -21.31
C ARG A 157 -2.70 5.86 -21.23
N GLU A 158 -2.79 4.58 -21.60
CA GLU A 158 -4.06 3.84 -21.60
C GLU A 158 -4.63 3.71 -20.19
N LYS A 159 -3.78 3.35 -19.21
CA LYS A 159 -4.20 3.20 -17.83
C LYS A 159 -4.67 4.52 -17.23
N LEU A 160 -3.90 5.60 -17.45
CA LEU A 160 -4.25 6.93 -16.95
C LEU A 160 -5.56 7.43 -17.55
N LYS A 161 -5.71 7.29 -18.88
CA LYS A 161 -6.93 7.70 -19.57
C LYS A 161 -8.15 6.93 -19.03
N ALA A 162 -8.02 5.62 -18.85
CA ALA A 162 -9.08 4.80 -18.29
C ALA A 162 -9.43 5.23 -16.87
N GLN A 163 -8.42 5.53 -16.05
CA GLN A 163 -8.63 5.91 -14.65
C GLN A 163 -9.26 7.30 -14.52
N ILE A 164 -8.85 8.26 -15.33
CA ILE A 164 -9.48 9.60 -15.35
C ILE A 164 -10.99 9.46 -15.59
N ASN A 165 -11.37 8.69 -16.62
CA ASN A 165 -12.79 8.49 -16.94
C ASN A 165 -13.54 7.64 -15.89
N TYR A 166 -12.83 6.77 -15.18
CA TYR A 166 -13.45 5.88 -14.19
C TYR A 166 -13.93 6.60 -12.94
N TYR A 167 -13.20 7.66 -12.52
CA TYR A 167 -13.52 8.35 -11.27
C TYR A 167 -14.88 9.07 -11.30
N PHE A 168 -15.22 9.64 -12.45
CA PHE A 168 -16.48 10.40 -12.60
C PHE A 168 -17.17 9.96 -13.90
N PRO A 169 -17.78 8.76 -13.91
CA PRO A 169 -18.25 8.13 -15.16
C PRO A 169 -19.40 8.88 -15.84
N ASP A 170 -20.10 9.74 -15.13
CA ASP A 170 -21.21 10.53 -15.66
C ASP A 170 -20.77 11.94 -16.13
N GLU A 171 -19.46 12.25 -16.05
CA GLU A 171 -18.92 13.55 -16.43
C GLU A 171 -17.86 13.39 -17.55
N THR A 172 -17.65 14.46 -18.31
CA THR A 172 -16.64 14.49 -19.35
C THR A 172 -15.44 15.29 -18.87
N PRO A 173 -14.23 14.70 -18.83
CA PRO A 173 -13.04 15.43 -18.40
C PRO A 173 -12.64 16.50 -19.44
N ASP A 174 -11.96 17.54 -18.99
CA ASP A 174 -11.39 18.56 -19.86
C ASP A 174 -10.44 17.89 -20.88
N PRO A 175 -10.74 17.93 -22.18
CA PRO A 175 -9.94 17.22 -23.18
C PRO A 175 -8.52 17.78 -23.34
N ASP A 176 -8.33 19.08 -23.11
CA ASP A 176 -7.00 19.70 -23.22
C ASP A 176 -6.12 19.27 -22.04
N ALA A 177 -6.68 19.21 -20.84
CA ALA A 177 -5.98 18.71 -19.66
C ALA A 177 -5.61 17.22 -19.83
N VAL A 178 -6.53 16.42 -20.35
CA VAL A 178 -6.26 15.00 -20.65
C VAL A 178 -5.12 14.89 -21.69
N ALA A 179 -5.18 15.67 -22.77
CA ALA A 179 -4.15 15.64 -23.80
C ALA A 179 -2.78 16.07 -23.23
N GLN A 180 -2.77 17.08 -22.37
CA GLN A 180 -1.55 17.57 -21.74
C GLN A 180 -0.92 16.51 -20.83
N VAL A 181 -1.69 15.89 -19.93
CA VAL A 181 -1.16 14.90 -18.99
C VAL A 181 -0.68 13.64 -19.72
N LEU A 182 -1.32 13.28 -20.83
CA LEU A 182 -0.96 12.10 -21.62
C LEU A 182 0.14 12.37 -22.66
N SER A 183 0.63 13.62 -22.79
CA SER A 183 1.77 13.94 -23.64
C SER A 183 3.07 13.34 -23.04
N ASP A 184 4.14 13.26 -23.84
CA ASP A 184 5.44 12.81 -23.33
C ASP A 184 5.95 13.72 -22.21
N GLU A 185 5.77 15.01 -22.34
CA GLU A 185 6.15 15.98 -21.31
C GLU A 185 5.29 15.80 -20.04
N GLY A 186 3.99 15.58 -20.21
CA GLY A 186 3.08 15.30 -19.10
C GLY A 186 3.52 14.08 -18.32
N LEU A 187 3.76 12.97 -19.03
CA LEU A 187 4.19 11.71 -18.39
C LEU A 187 5.53 11.88 -17.65
N ARG A 188 6.51 12.60 -18.22
CA ARG A 188 7.79 12.84 -17.55
C ARG A 188 7.63 13.55 -16.21
N ASN A 189 6.61 14.39 -16.09
CA ASN A 189 6.40 15.25 -14.93
C ASN A 189 5.41 14.68 -13.90
N LEU A 190 4.89 13.48 -14.13
CA LEU A 190 3.91 12.87 -13.23
C LEU A 190 4.45 12.72 -11.81
N ASP A 191 3.60 13.00 -10.86
CA ASP A 191 3.84 12.67 -9.46
C ASP A 191 3.47 11.19 -9.22
N PHE A 192 4.39 10.45 -8.57
CA PHE A 192 4.15 9.04 -8.27
C PHE A 192 4.85 8.65 -6.97
N THR A 193 4.36 7.58 -6.36
CA THR A 193 5.00 6.93 -5.22
C THR A 193 5.17 5.44 -5.51
N LEU A 194 6.23 4.86 -4.96
CA LEU A 194 6.50 3.44 -5.02
C LEU A 194 6.22 2.83 -3.65
N HIS A 195 5.47 1.76 -3.64
CA HIS A 195 5.09 1.02 -2.45
C HIS A 195 5.69 -0.40 -2.49
N GLY A 196 5.39 -1.23 -1.52
CA GLY A 196 5.91 -2.59 -1.45
C GLY A 196 5.61 -3.44 -2.69
N MET A 197 4.42 -3.27 -3.28
CA MET A 197 3.96 -4.08 -4.43
C MET A 197 3.51 -3.26 -5.64
N SER A 198 3.49 -1.94 -5.55
CA SER A 198 2.86 -1.13 -6.58
C SER A 198 3.54 0.22 -6.77
N LEU A 199 3.38 0.74 -7.97
CA LEU A 199 3.61 2.13 -8.31
C LEU A 199 2.23 2.80 -8.34
N VAL A 200 2.09 3.94 -7.65
CA VAL A 200 0.84 4.72 -7.65
C VAL A 200 1.13 6.09 -8.27
N ILE A 201 0.42 6.40 -9.33
CA ILE A 201 0.48 7.72 -9.98
C ILE A 201 -0.63 8.59 -9.40
N HIS A 202 -0.29 9.82 -9.07
CA HIS A 202 -1.20 10.78 -8.45
C HIS A 202 -1.51 11.92 -9.41
N LEU A 203 -2.80 12.15 -9.66
CA LEU A 203 -3.29 13.27 -10.48
C LEU A 203 -4.28 14.08 -9.64
N SER A 204 -4.35 15.39 -9.87
CA SER A 204 -5.37 16.21 -9.24
C SER A 204 -6.64 16.17 -10.07
N ALA A 205 -7.76 15.79 -9.45
CA ALA A 205 -9.03 15.69 -10.15
C ALA A 205 -9.50 17.05 -10.72
N ASP A 206 -9.22 18.13 -9.99
CA ASP A 206 -9.63 19.47 -10.42
C ASP A 206 -8.98 19.93 -11.74
N ALA A 207 -7.89 19.28 -12.15
CA ALA A 207 -7.29 19.54 -13.47
C ALA A 207 -8.22 19.08 -14.62
N PHE A 208 -9.01 18.06 -14.38
CA PHE A 208 -9.92 17.43 -15.37
C PHE A 208 -11.37 17.75 -15.13
N TYR A 209 -11.73 17.96 -13.88
CA TYR A 209 -13.09 18.14 -13.36
C TYR A 209 -13.04 19.25 -12.32
N PRO A 210 -13.22 20.54 -12.70
CA PRO A 210 -12.95 21.67 -11.81
C PRO A 210 -13.72 21.71 -10.49
N GLU A 211 -14.85 20.99 -10.42
CA GLU A 211 -15.67 20.95 -9.19
C GLU A 211 -15.21 19.86 -8.21
N HIS A 212 -14.21 19.03 -8.57
CA HIS A 212 -13.76 17.90 -7.75
C HIS A 212 -12.35 18.14 -7.21
N HIS A 213 -12.25 18.28 -5.89
CA HIS A 213 -10.98 18.58 -5.19
C HIS A 213 -10.44 17.31 -4.53
N THR A 214 -10.22 16.24 -5.31
CA THR A 214 -9.70 14.96 -4.81
C THR A 214 -8.50 14.50 -5.64
N LEU A 215 -7.86 13.39 -5.24
CA LEU A 215 -6.82 12.74 -6.04
C LEU A 215 -7.44 11.64 -6.90
N ILE A 216 -6.99 11.59 -8.15
CA ILE A 216 -7.17 10.42 -9.01
C ILE A 216 -5.89 9.60 -8.88
N GLU A 217 -6.00 8.39 -8.34
CA GLU A 217 -4.86 7.50 -8.16
C GLU A 217 -4.92 6.32 -9.13
N THR A 218 -3.83 6.09 -9.84
CA THR A 218 -3.68 4.94 -10.74
C THR A 218 -2.66 3.99 -10.12
N THR A 219 -3.14 2.87 -9.58
CA THR A 219 -2.30 1.84 -8.99
C THR A 219 -1.89 0.82 -10.05
N LEU A 220 -0.59 0.63 -10.19
CA LEU A 220 0.03 -0.32 -11.11
C LEU A 220 0.83 -1.33 -10.30
N PHE A 221 0.38 -2.58 -10.27
CA PHE A 221 1.06 -3.63 -9.52
C PHE A 221 2.30 -4.12 -10.26
N TYR A 222 3.41 -4.31 -9.55
CA TYR A 222 4.70 -4.68 -10.17
C TYR A 222 4.63 -5.93 -11.04
N PRO A 223 3.94 -7.02 -10.65
CA PRO A 223 3.85 -8.18 -11.55
C PRO A 223 3.26 -7.86 -12.94
N ASP A 224 2.28 -6.94 -12.98
CA ASP A 224 1.62 -6.56 -14.23
C ASP A 224 2.47 -5.66 -15.13
N ILE A 225 3.28 -4.78 -14.51
CA ILE A 225 4.06 -3.77 -15.25
C ILE A 225 5.53 -4.17 -15.43
N ARG A 226 5.98 -5.24 -14.78
CA ARG A 226 7.37 -5.70 -14.82
C ARG A 226 7.93 -5.85 -16.24
N PRO A 227 7.18 -6.41 -17.23
CA PRO A 227 7.73 -6.55 -18.59
C PRO A 227 8.09 -5.22 -19.27
N TYR A 228 7.53 -4.12 -18.78
CA TYR A 228 7.71 -2.79 -19.35
C TYR A 228 8.78 -1.97 -18.62
N MET A 229 9.28 -2.47 -17.48
CA MET A 229 10.19 -1.72 -16.60
C MET A 229 11.65 -1.84 -17.06
N THR A 230 12.45 -0.82 -16.73
CA THR A 230 13.90 -0.89 -16.89
C THR A 230 14.48 -2.00 -16.01
N GLU A 231 15.64 -2.52 -16.37
CA GLU A 231 16.34 -3.55 -15.59
C GLU A 231 16.58 -3.08 -14.14
N LYS A 232 16.98 -1.83 -13.95
CA LYS A 232 17.19 -1.26 -12.61
C LYS A 232 15.91 -1.28 -11.80
N ALA A 233 14.79 -0.85 -12.40
CA ALA A 233 13.49 -0.85 -11.73
C ALA A 233 13.03 -2.28 -11.42
N GLN A 234 13.25 -3.22 -12.32
CA GLN A 234 12.93 -4.63 -12.07
C GLN A 234 13.72 -5.18 -10.87
N ILE A 235 15.01 -4.86 -10.77
CA ILE A 235 15.85 -5.28 -9.64
C ILE A 235 15.35 -4.68 -8.32
N GLU A 236 15.05 -3.37 -8.32
CA GLU A 236 14.57 -2.70 -7.10
C GLU A 236 13.18 -3.17 -6.63
N THR A 237 12.35 -3.64 -7.55
CA THR A 237 10.99 -4.09 -7.21
C THR A 237 10.86 -5.61 -7.08
N ASP A 238 11.91 -6.37 -7.41
CA ASP A 238 11.87 -7.84 -7.41
C ASP A 238 12.20 -8.50 -6.07
N ASN A 239 12.68 -7.75 -5.12
CA ASN A 239 13.12 -8.29 -3.84
C ASN A 239 11.97 -8.81 -2.97
N LEU A 240 10.71 -8.51 -3.32
CA LEU A 240 9.53 -9.03 -2.62
C LEU A 240 9.47 -10.55 -2.65
N SER A 241 9.99 -11.20 -3.72
CA SER A 241 10.02 -12.66 -3.82
C SER A 241 10.96 -13.31 -2.79
N TYR A 242 11.86 -12.54 -2.18
CA TYR A 242 12.79 -13.03 -1.16
C TYR A 242 12.30 -12.75 0.26
N TYR A 243 11.26 -11.96 0.44
CA TYR A 243 10.76 -11.57 1.75
C TYR A 243 9.46 -12.31 2.07
N LYS A 244 9.29 -12.64 3.32
CA LYS A 244 7.98 -13.08 3.82
C LYS A 244 7.04 -11.89 3.87
N THR A 245 5.80 -12.11 3.55
CA THR A 245 4.76 -11.07 3.51
C THR A 245 3.63 -11.36 4.49
N VAL A 246 2.97 -10.33 4.98
CA VAL A 246 1.83 -10.45 5.91
C VAL A 246 0.89 -9.27 5.67
N ALA A 247 -0.42 -9.52 5.71
CA ALA A 247 -1.42 -8.44 5.68
C ALA A 247 -2.00 -8.23 7.10
N LEU A 248 -1.83 -7.03 7.65
CA LEU A 248 -2.53 -6.62 8.87
C LEU A 248 -3.93 -6.16 8.49
N THR A 249 -4.96 -6.67 9.17
CA THR A 249 -6.34 -6.32 8.83
C THR A 249 -7.14 -5.97 10.07
N PHE A 250 -8.09 -5.04 9.90
CA PHE A 250 -8.87 -4.47 11.00
C PHE A 250 -10.35 -4.46 10.67
N ASP A 251 -11.16 -5.02 11.56
CA ASP A 251 -12.61 -5.15 11.38
C ASP A 251 -13.38 -4.16 12.28
N ASP A 252 -14.65 -3.94 11.96
CA ASP A 252 -15.68 -3.25 12.73
C ASP A 252 -15.68 -1.72 12.66
N GLY A 253 -14.63 -1.08 12.19
CA GLY A 253 -14.58 0.38 12.06
C GLY A 253 -15.50 0.95 10.97
N PRO A 254 -15.41 2.24 10.71
CA PRO A 254 -14.60 3.21 11.44
C PRO A 254 -15.30 3.73 12.74
N THR A 255 -14.48 4.11 13.72
CA THR A 255 -14.93 4.81 14.94
C THR A 255 -14.02 6.02 15.18
N ARG A 256 -14.58 7.10 15.72
CA ARG A 256 -13.84 8.34 15.93
C ARG A 256 -12.59 8.16 16.80
N THR A 257 -12.70 7.37 17.86
CA THR A 257 -11.61 7.23 18.83
C THR A 257 -10.58 6.20 18.41
N ASN A 258 -10.98 4.95 18.25
CA ASN A 258 -10.01 3.86 18.13
C ASN A 258 -9.49 3.69 16.71
N SER A 259 -10.33 3.86 15.67
CA SER A 259 -9.81 3.82 14.30
C SER A 259 -8.78 4.94 14.08
N THR A 260 -9.03 6.15 14.62
CA THR A 260 -8.05 7.25 14.56
C THR A 260 -6.71 6.84 15.21
N LYS A 261 -6.77 6.19 16.37
CA LYS A 261 -5.55 5.75 17.07
C LYS A 261 -4.81 4.64 16.29
N VAL A 262 -5.55 3.72 15.67
CA VAL A 262 -4.96 2.66 14.84
C VAL A 262 -4.24 3.28 13.63
N LEU A 263 -4.90 4.20 12.93
CA LEU A 263 -4.28 4.92 11.80
C LEU A 263 -3.01 5.64 12.25
N ASN A 264 -3.06 6.35 13.38
CA ASN A 264 -1.87 7.01 13.93
C ASN A 264 -0.72 6.02 14.19
N SER A 265 -1.06 4.87 14.80
CA SER A 265 -0.07 3.83 15.13
C SER A 265 0.58 3.24 13.89
N LEU A 266 -0.22 2.99 12.83
CA LEU A 266 0.29 2.45 11.57
C LEU A 266 1.15 3.50 10.84
N MET A 267 0.72 4.75 10.85
CA MET A 267 1.48 5.87 10.25
C MET A 267 2.85 6.03 10.92
N GLU A 268 2.92 5.92 12.27
CA GLU A 268 4.19 6.03 13.01
C GLU A 268 5.24 5.01 12.55
N VAL A 269 4.81 3.84 12.10
CA VAL A 269 5.72 2.75 11.71
C VAL A 269 5.74 2.51 10.20
N GLY A 270 4.98 3.29 9.42
CA GLY A 270 4.90 3.17 7.97
C GLY A 270 4.29 1.85 7.51
N ALA A 271 3.30 1.32 8.22
CA ALA A 271 2.71 0.00 7.95
C ALA A 271 1.40 0.14 7.16
N PRO A 272 1.32 -0.37 5.92
CA PRO A 272 0.04 -0.49 5.22
C PRO A 272 -0.83 -1.54 5.88
N ALA A 273 -2.15 -1.46 5.66
CA ALA A 273 -3.12 -2.40 6.23
C ALA A 273 -4.40 -2.41 5.40
N THR A 274 -5.30 -3.35 5.71
CA THR A 274 -6.64 -3.38 5.13
C THR A 274 -7.68 -3.21 6.23
N PHE A 275 -8.60 -2.27 6.04
CA PHE A 275 -9.70 -1.99 6.95
C PHE A 275 -11.00 -2.54 6.38
N PHE A 276 -11.58 -3.53 7.05
CA PHE A 276 -12.91 -4.07 6.73
C PHE A 276 -13.94 -3.24 7.50
N MET A 277 -14.50 -2.25 6.84
CA MET A 277 -15.36 -1.26 7.49
C MET A 277 -16.85 -1.61 7.36
N ILE A 278 -17.60 -1.34 8.40
CA ILE A 278 -19.07 -1.51 8.40
C ILE A 278 -19.69 -0.39 7.53
N GLY A 279 -20.38 -0.78 6.47
CA GLY A 279 -20.89 0.15 5.46
C GLY A 279 -21.71 1.31 5.99
N LYS A 280 -22.62 1.07 6.96
CA LYS A 280 -23.45 2.14 7.55
C LYS A 280 -22.64 3.20 8.30
N ASN A 281 -21.42 2.83 8.74
CA ASN A 281 -20.54 3.76 9.48
C ASN A 281 -19.68 4.61 8.53
N MET A 282 -19.53 4.24 7.26
CA MET A 282 -18.62 4.93 6.33
C MET A 282 -18.99 6.41 6.17
N LYS A 283 -20.24 6.72 5.81
CA LYS A 283 -20.66 8.12 5.62
C LYS A 283 -20.56 8.98 6.89
N PRO A 284 -20.99 8.51 8.08
CA PRO A 284 -20.80 9.29 9.32
C PRO A 284 -19.33 9.58 9.66
N TYR A 285 -18.39 8.75 9.20
CA TYR A 285 -16.96 8.89 9.43
C TYR A 285 -16.18 8.95 8.11
N ALA A 286 -16.75 9.67 7.12
CA ALA A 286 -16.15 9.74 5.77
C ALA A 286 -14.70 10.24 5.80
N ASP A 287 -14.40 11.18 6.68
CA ASP A 287 -13.04 11.68 6.88
C ASP A 287 -12.04 10.59 7.30
N LEU A 288 -12.48 9.60 8.09
CA LEU A 288 -11.61 8.50 8.48
C LEU A 288 -11.48 7.45 7.36
N VAL A 289 -12.53 7.24 6.59
CA VAL A 289 -12.49 6.37 5.39
C VAL A 289 -11.52 6.97 4.37
N GLN A 290 -11.67 8.26 4.09
CA GLN A 290 -10.78 9.01 3.18
C GLN A 290 -9.34 8.95 3.70
N ARG A 291 -9.14 9.22 4.99
CA ARG A 291 -7.82 9.18 5.61
C ARG A 291 -7.15 7.81 5.46
N ALA A 292 -7.90 6.73 5.75
CA ALA A 292 -7.36 5.37 5.61
C ALA A 292 -6.87 5.13 4.17
N HIS A 293 -7.68 5.51 3.19
CA HIS A 293 -7.31 5.39 1.78
C HIS A 293 -6.07 6.23 1.44
N ASP A 294 -6.07 7.50 1.83
CA ASP A 294 -4.99 8.44 1.52
C ASP A 294 -3.65 8.04 2.16
N GLU A 295 -3.70 7.36 3.31
CA GLU A 295 -2.50 6.85 3.99
C GLU A 295 -2.00 5.52 3.38
N GLY A 296 -2.61 5.06 2.27
CA GLY A 296 -2.19 3.86 1.56
C GLY A 296 -2.73 2.56 2.11
N HIS A 297 -3.80 2.64 2.90
CA HIS A 297 -4.49 1.44 3.37
C HIS A 297 -5.60 1.06 2.38
N ALA A 298 -5.86 -0.23 2.24
CA ALA A 298 -7.05 -0.69 1.52
C ALA A 298 -8.30 -0.56 2.40
N VAL A 299 -9.40 -0.12 1.82
CA VAL A 299 -10.70 -0.06 2.50
C VAL A 299 -11.64 -1.05 1.83
N ALA A 300 -12.19 -1.96 2.63
CA ALA A 300 -13.03 -3.05 2.15
C ALA A 300 -14.32 -3.17 2.98
N SER A 301 -15.17 -4.09 2.59
CA SER A 301 -16.47 -4.31 3.21
C SER A 301 -16.39 -5.20 4.45
N HIS A 302 -17.04 -4.77 5.54
CA HIS A 302 -17.43 -5.65 6.66
C HIS A 302 -18.96 -5.72 6.73
N ASN A 303 -19.58 -5.93 5.57
CA ASN A 303 -21.02 -5.95 5.41
C ASN A 303 -21.64 -4.56 5.68
N TRP A 304 -22.97 -4.42 5.56
CA TRP A 304 -23.61 -3.12 5.75
C TRP A 304 -23.85 -2.77 7.22
N THR A 305 -24.29 -3.74 8.04
CA THR A 305 -24.72 -3.48 9.44
C THR A 305 -24.03 -4.33 10.49
N HIS A 306 -23.06 -5.16 10.12
CA HIS A 306 -22.48 -6.19 10.99
C HIS A 306 -23.52 -7.25 11.43
N GLY A 307 -24.52 -7.50 10.58
CA GLY A 307 -25.55 -8.48 10.88
C GLY A 307 -25.10 -9.91 10.61
N ASP A 308 -25.64 -10.86 11.35
CA ASP A 308 -25.40 -12.29 11.11
C ASP A 308 -26.05 -12.69 9.78
N ALA A 309 -25.25 -13.01 8.77
CA ALA A 309 -25.73 -13.32 7.41
C ALA A 309 -26.72 -14.50 7.39
N ARG A 310 -26.66 -15.39 8.37
CA ARG A 310 -27.61 -16.52 8.47
C ARG A 310 -29.05 -16.08 8.76
N LYS A 311 -29.20 -14.84 9.29
CA LYS A 311 -30.51 -14.26 9.70
C LYS A 311 -31.02 -13.21 8.72
N ILE A 312 -30.31 -13.03 7.60
CA ILE A 312 -30.60 -12.00 6.58
C ILE A 312 -31.08 -12.70 5.31
N SER A 313 -32.10 -12.15 4.66
CA SER A 313 -32.63 -12.73 3.43
C SER A 313 -31.59 -12.68 2.31
N ALA A 314 -31.59 -13.69 1.41
CA ALA A 314 -30.67 -13.71 0.28
C ALA A 314 -30.79 -12.48 -0.62
N ALA A 315 -31.99 -11.93 -0.80
CA ALA A 315 -32.19 -10.70 -1.56
C ALA A 315 -31.48 -9.51 -0.92
N THR A 316 -31.58 -9.39 0.41
CA THR A 316 -30.88 -8.32 1.16
C THR A 316 -29.35 -8.51 1.08
N LEU A 317 -28.87 -9.75 1.21
CA LEU A 317 -27.43 -10.05 1.09
C LEU A 317 -26.91 -9.65 -0.29
N ARG A 318 -27.62 -10.01 -1.37
CA ARG A 318 -27.20 -9.63 -2.75
C ARG A 318 -27.21 -8.14 -3.02
N ALA A 319 -27.98 -7.36 -2.27
CA ALA A 319 -28.02 -5.89 -2.41
C ALA A 319 -26.89 -5.19 -1.67
N MET A 320 -26.14 -5.90 -0.80
CA MET A 320 -25.09 -5.27 0.02
C MET A 320 -23.92 -4.72 -0.76
N PRO A 321 -23.38 -5.45 -1.80
CA PRO A 321 -22.28 -4.89 -2.59
C PRO A 321 -22.59 -3.51 -3.16
N GLY A 322 -23.76 -3.33 -3.76
CA GLY A 322 -24.15 -2.02 -4.29
C GLY A 322 -24.21 -0.94 -3.22
N LYS A 323 -24.76 -1.26 -2.04
CA LYS A 323 -24.85 -0.28 -0.93
C LYS A 323 -23.46 0.15 -0.45
N VAL A 324 -22.57 -0.82 -0.21
CA VAL A 324 -21.22 -0.54 0.28
C VAL A 324 -20.43 0.22 -0.77
N ASN A 325 -20.48 -0.22 -2.02
CA ASN A 325 -19.70 0.41 -3.10
C ASN A 325 -20.19 1.82 -3.40
N ASN A 326 -21.51 2.09 -3.34
CA ASN A 326 -22.01 3.45 -3.46
C ASN A 326 -21.47 4.37 -2.35
N ALA A 327 -21.33 3.84 -1.12
CA ALA A 327 -20.74 4.62 -0.03
C ALA A 327 -19.25 4.86 -0.27
N LEU A 328 -18.49 3.85 -0.68
CA LEU A 328 -17.06 3.97 -0.95
C LEU A 328 -16.79 4.92 -2.12
N ILE A 329 -17.51 4.74 -3.24
CA ILE A 329 -17.34 5.62 -4.41
C ILE A 329 -17.62 7.08 -4.04
N SER A 330 -18.64 7.32 -3.21
CA SER A 330 -18.95 8.71 -2.81
C SER A 330 -17.94 9.33 -1.86
N ILE A 331 -17.02 8.54 -1.28
CA ILE A 331 -16.03 9.04 -0.32
C ILE A 331 -14.62 9.03 -0.91
N ILE A 332 -14.21 7.88 -1.48
CA ILE A 332 -12.83 7.66 -1.95
C ILE A 332 -12.73 7.42 -3.46
N GLY A 333 -13.87 7.44 -4.17
CA GLY A 333 -13.88 7.29 -5.63
C GLY A 333 -13.75 5.86 -6.16
N ILE A 334 -13.50 4.87 -5.30
CA ILE A 334 -13.27 3.49 -5.75
C ILE A 334 -14.16 2.48 -4.99
N PRO A 335 -14.62 1.42 -5.66
CA PRO A 335 -15.37 0.34 -5.00
C PRO A 335 -14.41 -0.71 -4.42
N THR A 336 -14.96 -1.61 -3.59
CA THR A 336 -14.27 -2.83 -3.19
C THR A 336 -14.86 -4.05 -3.91
N ARG A 337 -14.07 -5.11 -4.06
CA ARG A 337 -14.49 -6.38 -4.69
C ARG A 337 -14.60 -7.53 -3.69
N TYR A 338 -14.29 -7.28 -2.41
CA TYR A 338 -14.24 -8.34 -1.40
C TYR A 338 -14.83 -7.87 -0.07
N ASP A 339 -15.22 -8.85 0.72
CA ASP A 339 -15.88 -8.65 2.00
C ASP A 339 -15.24 -9.57 3.03
N ARG A 340 -15.22 -9.14 4.27
CA ARG A 340 -15.02 -10.05 5.41
C ARG A 340 -16.35 -10.15 6.15
N VAL A 341 -16.92 -11.35 6.12
CA VAL A 341 -18.28 -11.56 6.65
C VAL A 341 -18.23 -11.55 8.18
N PRO A 342 -19.06 -10.72 8.85
CA PRO A 342 -19.12 -10.75 10.32
C PRO A 342 -19.28 -12.15 10.88
N TYR A 343 -18.57 -12.41 11.97
CA TYR A 343 -18.57 -13.73 12.65
C TYR A 343 -18.02 -14.89 11.79
N GLY A 344 -17.41 -14.61 10.64
CA GLY A 344 -16.91 -15.65 9.73
C GLY A 344 -17.99 -16.51 9.10
N VAL A 345 -19.25 -16.04 9.01
CA VAL A 345 -20.36 -16.85 8.49
C VAL A 345 -20.51 -16.72 6.96
N TYR A 346 -19.38 -16.74 6.25
CA TYR A 346 -19.32 -16.65 4.79
C TYR A 346 -20.16 -17.73 4.05
N PRO A 347 -20.43 -18.95 4.58
CA PRO A 347 -21.24 -19.91 3.84
C PRO A 347 -22.64 -19.37 3.52
N ALA A 348 -23.19 -18.50 4.34
CA ALA A 348 -24.49 -17.85 4.06
C ALA A 348 -24.40 -16.91 2.85
N MET A 349 -23.28 -16.21 2.68
CA MET A 349 -23.05 -15.30 1.56
C MET A 349 -22.87 -16.08 0.24
N ILE A 350 -22.10 -17.17 0.29
CA ILE A 350 -21.91 -18.08 -0.87
C ILE A 350 -23.25 -18.68 -1.29
N LYS A 351 -24.01 -19.20 -0.33
CA LYS A 351 -25.36 -19.77 -0.57
C LYS A 351 -26.28 -18.73 -1.21
N ALA A 352 -26.16 -17.48 -0.81
CA ALA A 352 -26.95 -16.38 -1.35
C ALA A 352 -26.48 -15.93 -2.75
N LYS A 353 -25.30 -16.35 -3.18
CA LYS A 353 -24.64 -15.93 -4.43
C LYS A 353 -24.50 -14.40 -4.48
N VAL A 354 -23.79 -13.86 -3.51
CA VAL A 354 -23.60 -12.40 -3.39
C VAL A 354 -22.60 -11.88 -4.42
N GLY A 355 -21.62 -12.72 -4.83
CA GLY A 355 -20.72 -12.41 -5.92
C GLY A 355 -19.46 -11.63 -5.51
N TRP A 356 -19.15 -11.59 -4.21
CA TRP A 356 -17.89 -11.04 -3.72
C TRP A 356 -16.90 -12.15 -3.35
N ALA A 357 -15.60 -11.86 -3.37
CA ALA A 357 -14.60 -12.69 -2.71
C ALA A 357 -14.69 -12.49 -1.19
N TYR A 358 -14.37 -13.50 -0.41
CA TYR A 358 -14.46 -13.45 1.06
C TYR A 358 -13.09 -13.65 1.68
N ILE A 359 -12.56 -12.61 2.31
CA ILE A 359 -11.24 -12.63 2.94
C ILE A 359 -11.42 -12.94 4.43
N GLN A 360 -10.91 -14.07 4.86
CA GLN A 360 -10.87 -14.47 6.26
C GLN A 360 -9.47 -14.19 6.84
N TRP A 361 -8.97 -14.99 7.77
CA TRP A 361 -7.68 -14.79 8.41
C TRP A 361 -7.02 -16.14 8.73
N SER A 362 -5.72 -16.13 8.78
CA SER A 362 -4.92 -17.28 9.23
C SER A 362 -4.35 -17.05 10.64
N VAL A 363 -4.21 -15.79 11.08
CA VAL A 363 -3.75 -15.45 12.42
C VAL A 363 -4.83 -14.64 13.15
N ASP A 364 -5.39 -15.18 14.23
CA ASP A 364 -6.34 -14.46 15.09
C ASP A 364 -5.62 -13.94 16.33
N THR A 365 -5.62 -12.64 16.52
CA THR A 365 -5.00 -12.00 17.69
C THR A 365 -5.82 -12.18 18.96
N TYR A 366 -7.12 -12.40 18.81
CA TYR A 366 -8.07 -12.40 19.93
C TYR A 366 -8.05 -11.09 20.71
N ASP A 367 -7.76 -9.96 20.04
CA ASP A 367 -7.80 -8.61 20.63
C ASP A 367 -9.22 -8.28 21.17
N TRP A 368 -10.23 -8.83 20.52
CA TRP A 368 -11.64 -8.68 20.89
C TRP A 368 -11.95 -9.27 22.29
N ARG A 369 -11.09 -10.10 22.83
CA ARG A 369 -11.20 -10.63 24.20
C ARG A 369 -10.54 -9.73 25.24
N GLY A 370 -10.13 -8.52 24.88
CA GLY A 370 -9.50 -7.58 25.80
C GLY A 370 -8.10 -8.00 26.25
N ARG A 371 -7.41 -8.80 25.46
CA ARG A 371 -6.04 -9.25 25.78
C ARG A 371 -5.05 -8.11 25.69
N SER A 372 -4.07 -8.07 26.59
CA SER A 372 -2.99 -7.11 26.50
C SER A 372 -2.12 -7.35 25.27
N THR A 373 -1.47 -6.30 24.77
CA THR A 373 -0.53 -6.40 23.65
C THR A 373 0.54 -7.48 23.89
N SER A 374 1.09 -7.55 25.11
CA SER A 374 2.12 -8.54 25.45
C SER A 374 1.60 -9.97 25.34
N LEU A 375 0.37 -10.22 25.77
CA LEU A 375 -0.24 -11.55 25.68
C LEU A 375 -0.53 -11.89 24.21
N ILE A 376 -1.06 -10.95 23.42
CA ILE A 376 -1.30 -11.16 22.00
C ILE A 376 0.02 -11.53 21.30
N MET A 377 1.06 -10.73 21.48
CA MET A 377 2.36 -10.96 20.85
C MET A 377 2.95 -12.31 21.25
N SER A 378 2.86 -12.68 22.55
CA SER A 378 3.40 -13.96 23.00
C SER A 378 2.71 -15.17 22.36
N LYS A 379 1.44 -15.01 21.98
CA LYS A 379 0.65 -16.09 21.36
C LYS A 379 0.78 -16.13 19.83
N THR A 380 0.92 -14.96 19.20
CA THR A 380 0.91 -14.88 17.73
C THR A 380 2.31 -15.02 17.10
N LYS A 381 3.38 -14.59 17.77
CA LYS A 381 4.75 -14.60 17.20
C LYS A 381 5.17 -15.94 16.59
N LYS A 382 4.70 -17.06 17.14
CA LYS A 382 5.06 -18.42 16.66
C LYS A 382 4.18 -18.92 15.52
N GLN A 383 3.12 -18.17 15.18
CA GLN A 383 2.17 -18.60 14.16
C GLN A 383 2.51 -18.04 12.77
N PHE A 384 3.24 -16.91 12.74
CA PHE A 384 3.47 -16.18 11.49
C PHE A 384 4.27 -16.99 10.49
N THR A 385 3.72 -17.06 9.27
CA THR A 385 4.36 -17.63 8.09
C THR A 385 4.14 -16.65 6.93
N ASP A 386 4.77 -16.90 5.80
CA ASP A 386 4.59 -16.06 4.62
C ASP A 386 3.13 -16.10 4.15
N GLY A 387 2.62 -14.96 3.73
CA GLY A 387 1.28 -14.84 3.17
C GLY A 387 0.15 -14.79 4.18
N ASP A 388 0.44 -14.69 5.48
CA ASP A 388 -0.60 -14.67 6.51
C ASP A 388 -1.44 -13.39 6.49
N ILE A 389 -2.72 -13.56 6.82
CA ILE A 389 -3.68 -12.47 7.02
C ILE A 389 -4.04 -12.44 8.52
N VAL A 390 -3.83 -11.28 9.14
CA VAL A 390 -3.99 -11.11 10.60
C VAL A 390 -5.29 -10.41 10.93
N LEU A 391 -6.11 -11.01 11.79
CA LEU A 391 -7.36 -10.40 12.28
C LEU A 391 -7.10 -9.56 13.53
N MET A 392 -7.52 -8.30 13.46
CA MET A 392 -7.65 -7.36 14.57
C MET A 392 -8.95 -6.57 14.42
N HIS A 393 -9.28 -5.74 15.42
CA HIS A 393 -10.52 -4.92 15.39
C HIS A 393 -10.17 -3.47 15.78
N ASP A 394 -10.35 -2.53 14.86
CA ASP A 394 -9.98 -1.12 15.10
C ASP A 394 -10.94 -0.36 16.01
N ILE A 395 -11.83 -1.09 16.68
CA ILE A 395 -12.73 -0.54 17.70
C ILE A 395 -12.28 -0.90 19.13
N LYS A 396 -11.19 -1.64 19.29
CA LYS A 396 -10.72 -2.10 20.61
C LYS A 396 -9.60 -1.22 21.14
N ASP A 397 -9.60 -0.94 22.45
CA ASP A 397 -8.62 -0.05 23.10
C ASP A 397 -7.18 -0.57 23.08
N ASN A 398 -7.02 -1.88 23.04
CA ASN A 398 -5.70 -2.54 23.00
C ASN A 398 -5.10 -2.58 21.59
N THR A 399 -5.92 -2.45 20.54
CA THR A 399 -5.52 -2.69 19.15
C THR A 399 -4.53 -1.63 18.63
N PRO A 400 -4.66 -0.33 18.91
CA PRO A 400 -3.67 0.64 18.40
C PRO A 400 -2.24 0.28 18.79
N ASN A 401 -2.01 0.02 20.07
CA ASN A 401 -0.67 -0.37 20.55
C ASN A 401 -0.25 -1.74 20.01
N THR A 402 -1.20 -2.69 19.88
CA THR A 402 -0.91 -4.02 19.36
C THR A 402 -0.50 -3.93 17.88
N ALA A 403 -1.18 -3.13 17.08
CA ALA A 403 -0.88 -2.94 15.66
C ALA A 403 0.55 -2.41 15.48
N LYS A 404 0.92 -1.37 16.24
CA LYS A 404 2.26 -0.78 16.20
C LYS A 404 3.34 -1.81 16.56
N VAL A 405 3.22 -2.43 17.74
CA VAL A 405 4.22 -3.39 18.26
C VAL A 405 4.32 -4.61 17.34
N MET A 406 3.20 -5.06 16.76
CA MET A 406 3.19 -6.17 15.81
C MET A 406 3.89 -5.80 14.51
N ALA A 407 3.60 -4.64 13.96
CA ALA A 407 4.23 -4.15 12.72
C ALA A 407 5.75 -4.01 12.91
N GLU A 408 6.18 -3.37 13.99
CA GLU A 408 7.60 -3.21 14.34
C GLU A 408 8.29 -4.58 14.41
N TRP A 409 7.69 -5.52 15.14
CA TRP A 409 8.25 -6.87 15.29
C TRP A 409 8.31 -7.61 13.95
N LEU A 410 7.27 -7.53 13.12
CA LEU A 410 7.25 -8.17 11.80
C LEU A 410 8.37 -7.61 10.90
N TYR A 411 8.57 -6.29 10.90
CA TYR A 411 9.69 -5.68 10.18
C TYR A 411 11.05 -6.18 10.69
N GLU A 412 11.21 -6.30 12.02
CA GLU A 412 12.43 -6.87 12.62
C GLU A 412 12.68 -8.33 12.21
N GLN A 413 11.60 -9.09 11.93
CA GLN A 413 11.71 -10.48 11.46
C GLN A 413 11.87 -10.59 9.94
N GLY A 414 11.99 -9.46 9.24
CA GLY A 414 12.18 -9.42 7.79
C GLY A 414 10.91 -9.60 6.97
N TYR A 415 9.73 -9.43 7.58
CA TYR A 415 8.47 -9.42 6.83
C TYR A 415 8.26 -8.08 6.14
N ILE A 416 7.61 -8.11 5.00
CA ILE A 416 7.03 -6.92 4.34
C ILE A 416 5.53 -6.95 4.63
N LEU A 417 5.01 -5.81 5.09
CA LEU A 417 3.58 -5.65 5.34
C LEU A 417 2.92 -5.13 4.07
N LEU A 418 1.80 -5.75 3.70
CA LEU A 418 1.06 -5.47 2.48
C LEU A 418 -0.43 -5.30 2.81
N THR A 419 -1.15 -4.59 1.94
CA THR A 419 -2.61 -4.66 1.94
C THR A 419 -3.05 -6.03 1.42
N VAL A 420 -4.31 -6.39 1.60
CA VAL A 420 -4.87 -7.64 1.05
C VAL A 420 -4.72 -7.66 -0.47
N ASP A 421 -5.01 -6.53 -1.14
CA ASP A 421 -4.87 -6.44 -2.59
C ASP A 421 -3.43 -6.74 -3.04
N GLU A 422 -2.47 -6.13 -2.39
CA GLU A 422 -1.05 -6.31 -2.69
C GLU A 422 -0.58 -7.75 -2.38
N LEU A 423 -1.08 -8.33 -1.28
CA LEU A 423 -0.71 -9.69 -0.88
C LEU A 423 -1.10 -10.71 -1.97
N PHE A 424 -2.30 -10.58 -2.53
CA PHE A 424 -2.74 -11.47 -3.60
C PHE A 424 -2.12 -11.11 -4.95
N ALA A 425 -1.96 -9.81 -5.24
CA ALA A 425 -1.33 -9.36 -6.49
C ALA A 425 0.14 -9.81 -6.60
N LYS A 426 0.87 -9.86 -5.46
CA LYS A 426 2.27 -10.33 -5.40
C LYS A 426 2.45 -11.67 -6.10
N ASP A 427 1.49 -12.57 -5.93
CA ASP A 427 1.53 -13.92 -6.49
C ASP A 427 0.65 -14.09 -7.73
N GLY A 428 0.16 -12.99 -8.30
CA GLY A 428 -0.71 -13.02 -9.49
C GLY A 428 -2.07 -13.66 -9.24
N VAL A 429 -2.54 -13.67 -7.99
CA VAL A 429 -3.81 -14.31 -7.63
C VAL A 429 -4.97 -13.34 -7.80
N THR A 430 -5.88 -13.68 -8.69
CA THR A 430 -7.16 -12.95 -8.85
C THR A 430 -8.16 -13.45 -7.80
N LEU A 431 -8.79 -12.53 -7.11
CA LEU A 431 -9.83 -12.84 -6.13
C LEU A 431 -11.15 -13.15 -6.86
N GLU A 432 -11.56 -14.41 -6.81
CA GLU A 432 -12.73 -14.92 -7.53
C GLU A 432 -14.03 -14.72 -6.72
N PRO A 433 -15.15 -14.37 -7.38
CA PRO A 433 -16.44 -14.27 -6.70
C PRO A 433 -16.84 -15.56 -5.98
N ASP A 434 -17.52 -15.39 -4.86
CA ASP A 434 -18.04 -16.48 -4.01
C ASP A 434 -16.98 -17.50 -3.57
N THR A 435 -15.73 -17.05 -3.51
CA THR A 435 -14.57 -17.84 -3.07
C THR A 435 -14.01 -17.28 -1.75
N VAL A 436 -13.49 -18.16 -0.89
CA VAL A 436 -13.01 -17.79 0.46
C VAL A 436 -11.49 -17.96 0.53
N TYR A 437 -10.82 -16.95 1.04
CA TYR A 437 -9.37 -16.90 1.16
C TYR A 437 -8.95 -16.70 2.62
N PHE A 438 -7.97 -17.45 3.09
CA PHE A 438 -7.48 -17.38 4.47
C PHE A 438 -6.04 -16.85 4.54
N ARG A 439 -5.27 -17.03 3.47
CA ARG A 439 -3.88 -16.59 3.33
C ARG A 439 -3.46 -16.71 1.85
N CYS A 440 -2.32 -16.13 1.51
CA CYS A 440 -1.70 -16.30 0.20
C CYS A 440 -0.19 -16.43 0.36
N ASP A 441 0.38 -17.53 -0.17
CA ASP A 441 1.80 -17.86 -0.04
C ASP A 441 2.28 -18.52 -1.33
N ASP A 442 3.19 -17.89 -2.07
CA ASP A 442 3.74 -18.36 -3.35
C ASP A 442 2.63 -18.78 -4.35
N GLY A 443 1.58 -17.99 -4.47
CA GLY A 443 0.45 -18.30 -5.36
C GLY A 443 -0.46 -19.41 -4.85
N VAL A 444 -0.16 -19.99 -3.69
CA VAL A 444 -1.03 -20.98 -3.06
C VAL A 444 -1.97 -20.26 -2.11
N THR A 445 -3.25 -20.34 -2.40
CA THR A 445 -4.28 -19.78 -1.52
C THR A 445 -4.91 -20.90 -0.71
N THR A 446 -5.16 -20.63 0.57
CA THR A 446 -5.97 -21.55 1.35
C THR A 446 -7.44 -21.23 1.08
N ILE A 447 -8.08 -22.06 0.27
CA ILE A 447 -9.49 -21.92 -0.09
C ILE A 447 -10.27 -22.99 0.67
N LYS A 448 -11.30 -22.59 1.38
CA LYS A 448 -12.30 -23.52 1.91
C LYS A 448 -13.56 -23.39 1.05
N LYS A 449 -13.91 -24.47 0.40
CA LYS A 449 -15.15 -24.58 -0.38
C LYS A 449 -16.35 -24.85 0.54
#